data_88c927bd89515a4e8bd189b5194ff90c
#
_entry.id   88c927bd89515a4e8bd189b5194ff90c
#
_cell.length_a   1.000
_cell.length_b   1.000
_cell.length_c   1.000
_cell.angle_alpha   90.00
_cell.angle_beta   90.00
_cell.angle_gamma   90.00
#
_symmetry.space_group_name_H-M   'P 1'
#
loop_
_entity.id
_entity.type
_entity.pdbx_description
1 polymer ?
#
loop_
_entity_poly.entity_id
_entity_poly.type
_entity_poly.pdbx_seq_one_letter_code
_entity_poly.pdbx_strand_id
1 'polypeptide(L)'
;MKKMFQFLLAAMTLAASVSMISCNKEDDNSNNIPQADPSIVVFSWEGGEKDIAVRPTEGNRMTKDWSFVEADNPDATTHTKVDMTVDTTSTPGVKKISNGWIAVKVTDLGRQIHITALRNTTPSLRAIRFTGVCEKHRFSFTVRQNGISY
;
A
#
# COMPACT_ATOMS: atom_id res chain seq x y z
N MET A 1 50.21 43.61 -48.04
CA MET A 1 48.98 42.84 -48.24
C MET A 1 49.01 41.63 -47.35
N LYS A 2 48.54 41.74 -46.16
CA LYS A 2 48.25 40.58 -45.33
C LYS A 2 47.01 40.96 -44.51
N LYS A 3 45.90 40.46 -44.92
CA LYS A 3 44.63 40.62 -44.19
C LYS A 3 44.73 39.73 -42.94
N MET A 4 44.95 40.35 -41.84
CA MET A 4 44.77 39.68 -40.55
C MET A 4 43.28 39.46 -40.33
N PHE A 5 42.92 38.24 -40.44
CA PHE A 5 41.64 37.77 -39.99
C PHE A 5 41.66 37.81 -38.47
N GLN A 6 41.12 38.86 -37.91
CA GLN A 6 40.77 38.86 -36.49
C GLN A 6 39.56 37.96 -36.32
N PHE A 7 39.87 36.73 -35.87
CA PHE A 7 38.84 35.92 -35.31
C PHE A 7 38.41 36.58 -34.00
N LEU A 8 37.30 37.26 -34.11
CA LEU A 8 36.57 37.67 -32.93
C LEU A 8 36.06 36.39 -32.26
N LEU A 9 36.82 35.95 -31.28
CA LEU A 9 36.38 34.89 -30.39
C LEU A 9 35.25 35.49 -29.55
N ALA A 10 34.04 35.43 -30.09
CA ALA A 10 32.87 35.62 -29.27
C ALA A 10 32.86 34.50 -28.25
N ALA A 11 33.41 34.82 -27.08
CA ALA A 11 33.18 34.03 -25.89
C ALA A 11 31.68 34.09 -25.64
N MET A 12 30.96 33.17 -26.25
CA MET A 12 29.67 32.77 -25.75
C MET A 12 29.92 32.20 -24.37
N THR A 13 29.85 33.06 -23.39
CA THR A 13 29.53 32.63 -22.05
C THR A 13 28.18 31.98 -22.11
N LEU A 14 28.18 30.68 -22.37
CA LEU A 14 27.06 29.85 -22.07
C LEU A 14 26.89 29.99 -20.55
N ALA A 15 26.06 30.91 -20.15
CA ALA A 15 25.48 30.89 -18.83
C ALA A 15 24.75 29.56 -18.78
N ALA A 16 25.49 28.54 -18.32
CA ALA A 16 24.86 27.38 -17.77
C ALA A 16 23.99 27.91 -16.66
N SER A 17 22.75 28.20 -16.99
CA SER A 17 21.70 28.22 -16.03
C SER A 17 21.71 26.81 -15.46
N VAL A 18 22.52 26.64 -14.42
CA VAL A 18 22.32 25.61 -13.46
C VAL A 18 20.92 25.92 -12.93
N SER A 19 19.93 25.38 -13.62
CA SER A 19 18.66 25.15 -12.99
C SER A 19 19.05 24.36 -11.77
N MET A 20 19.18 25.05 -10.67
CA MET A 20 19.03 24.49 -9.36
C MET A 20 17.73 23.70 -9.50
N ILE A 21 17.85 22.43 -9.91
CA ILE A 21 16.87 21.48 -9.51
C ILE A 21 16.97 21.60 -8.02
N SER A 22 16.17 22.50 -7.51
CA SER A 22 15.75 22.46 -6.14
C SER A 22 15.42 20.98 -5.96
N CYS A 23 16.33 20.25 -5.35
CA CYS A 23 15.88 19.06 -4.66
C CYS A 23 14.80 19.62 -3.77
N ASN A 24 13.56 19.53 -4.26
CA ASN A 24 12.46 19.51 -3.37
C ASN A 24 12.90 18.48 -2.36
N LYS A 25 13.31 18.92 -1.20
CA LYS A 25 13.18 18.11 -0.02
C LYS A 25 11.81 17.50 -0.20
N GLU A 26 11.79 16.23 -0.60
CA GLU A 26 10.56 15.50 -0.47
C GLU A 26 10.19 15.82 0.95
N ASP A 27 9.22 16.69 1.07
CA ASP A 27 8.60 16.93 2.34
C ASP A 27 8.27 15.55 2.81
N ASP A 28 8.94 15.15 3.87
CA ASP A 28 8.72 13.90 4.58
C ASP A 28 7.33 14.08 5.21
N ASN A 29 6.35 14.19 4.30
CA ASN A 29 4.98 14.50 4.60
C ASN A 29 4.45 13.26 5.30
N SER A 30 4.48 13.31 6.63
CA SER A 30 3.75 12.42 7.52
C SER A 30 2.30 12.22 7.07
N ASN A 31 1.80 13.09 6.24
CA ASN A 31 0.46 13.12 5.66
C ASN A 31 0.14 11.95 4.72
N ASN A 32 1.14 11.19 4.29
CA ASN A 32 0.94 10.02 3.42
C ASN A 32 1.10 8.68 4.14
N ILE A 33 1.10 8.68 5.47
CA ILE A 33 1.06 7.42 6.23
C ILE A 33 -0.32 6.81 6.06
N PRO A 34 -0.44 5.64 5.40
CA PRO A 34 -1.73 5.04 5.16
C PRO A 34 -2.34 4.47 6.44
N GLN A 35 -3.65 4.52 6.52
CA GLN A 35 -4.46 3.88 7.55
C GLN A 35 -5.62 3.15 6.90
N ALA A 36 -5.93 1.97 7.40
CA ALA A 36 -7.16 1.27 7.05
C ALA A 36 -8.30 1.74 7.95
N ASP A 37 -9.43 2.07 7.35
CA ASP A 37 -10.62 2.54 8.04
C ASP A 37 -11.86 1.75 7.58
N PRO A 38 -12.43 0.91 8.45
CA PRO A 38 -11.96 0.55 9.80
C PRO A 38 -10.71 -0.33 9.79
N SER A 39 -9.92 -0.28 10.86
CA SER A 39 -8.74 -1.13 11.05
C SER A 39 -9.06 -2.55 11.52
N ILE A 40 -10.30 -2.80 11.95
CA ILE A 40 -10.81 -4.12 12.32
C ILE A 40 -12.12 -4.36 11.58
N VAL A 41 -12.18 -5.48 10.87
CA VAL A 41 -13.35 -5.91 10.11
C VAL A 41 -13.84 -7.24 10.67
N VAL A 42 -15.11 -7.32 11.01
CA VAL A 42 -15.72 -8.54 11.56
C VAL A 42 -16.75 -9.08 10.59
N PHE A 43 -16.63 -10.35 10.24
CA PHE A 43 -17.62 -11.12 9.50
C PHE A 43 -18.39 -12.05 10.45
N SER A 44 -19.66 -12.28 10.14
CA SER A 44 -20.39 -13.42 10.69
C SER A 44 -19.78 -14.73 10.17
N TRP A 45 -20.20 -15.85 10.73
CA TRP A 45 -19.80 -17.18 10.24
C TRP A 45 -20.19 -17.44 8.77
N GLU A 46 -21.21 -16.76 8.27
CA GLU A 46 -21.67 -16.90 6.87
C GLU A 46 -20.65 -16.35 5.87
N GLY A 47 -19.79 -15.44 6.30
CA GLY A 47 -18.85 -14.76 5.42
C GLY A 47 -19.49 -13.60 4.67
N GLY A 48 -19.07 -13.38 3.42
CA GLY A 48 -19.57 -12.30 2.57
C GLY A 48 -18.46 -11.38 2.09
N GLU A 49 -18.85 -10.18 1.71
CA GLU A 49 -17.95 -9.17 1.16
C GLU A 49 -18.03 -7.87 1.94
N LYS A 50 -16.92 -7.19 2.09
CA LYS A 50 -16.81 -5.85 2.69
C LYS A 50 -15.73 -5.05 2.03
N ASP A 51 -15.96 -3.75 1.95
CA ASP A 51 -14.97 -2.77 1.53
C ASP A 51 -14.53 -1.93 2.72
N ILE A 52 -13.24 -1.64 2.80
CA ILE A 52 -12.67 -0.70 3.75
C ILE A 52 -11.87 0.35 3.02
N ALA A 53 -11.85 1.56 3.55
CA ALA A 53 -11.07 2.64 2.97
C ALA A 53 -9.60 2.56 3.40
N VAL A 54 -8.69 2.98 2.51
CA VAL A 54 -7.31 3.31 2.87
C VAL A 54 -7.14 4.80 2.71
N ARG A 55 -6.84 5.48 3.80
CA ARG A 55 -6.73 6.93 3.87
C ARG A 55 -5.37 7.34 4.44
N PRO A 56 -4.85 8.51 4.09
CA PRO A 56 -3.69 9.05 4.80
C PRO A 56 -4.09 9.48 6.21
N THR A 57 -3.13 9.49 7.10
CA THR A 57 -3.32 9.98 8.48
C THR A 57 -3.78 11.44 8.50
N GLU A 58 -3.30 12.23 7.56
CA GLU A 58 -3.73 13.60 7.33
C GLU A 58 -4.16 13.77 5.89
N GLY A 59 -5.23 14.53 5.68
CA GLY A 59 -5.83 14.71 4.36
C GLY A 59 -6.89 13.64 4.04
N ASN A 60 -7.40 13.70 2.83
CA ASN A 60 -8.58 12.93 2.45
C ASN A 60 -8.28 11.82 1.43
N ARG A 61 -7.08 11.76 0.87
CA ARG A 61 -6.81 10.89 -0.26
C ARG A 61 -5.37 10.43 -0.32
N MET A 62 -5.18 9.13 -0.45
CA MET A 62 -3.88 8.55 -0.75
C MET A 62 -3.39 9.04 -2.12
N THR A 63 -2.16 9.50 -2.17
CA THR A 63 -1.49 9.93 -3.40
C THR A 63 -0.36 8.99 -3.80
N LYS A 64 0.10 8.16 -2.87
CA LYS A 64 1.18 7.20 -3.10
C LYS A 64 0.64 5.78 -3.11
N ASP A 65 1.29 4.94 -3.88
CA ASP A 65 0.94 3.53 -4.00
C ASP A 65 1.47 2.72 -2.82
N TRP A 66 0.81 1.61 -2.51
CA TRP A 66 1.20 0.70 -1.45
C TRP A 66 0.93 -0.75 -1.87
N SER A 67 1.56 -1.69 -1.16
CA SER A 67 1.45 -3.11 -1.45
C SER A 67 1.32 -3.91 -0.16
N PHE A 68 0.69 -5.09 -0.25
CA PHE A 68 0.74 -6.07 0.83
C PHE A 68 2.15 -6.64 0.98
N VAL A 69 2.60 -6.83 2.21
CA VAL A 69 3.91 -7.41 2.52
C VAL A 69 3.82 -8.61 3.44
N GLU A 70 2.75 -8.72 4.22
CA GLU A 70 2.65 -9.73 5.24
C GLU A 70 1.20 -10.04 5.62
N ALA A 71 0.97 -11.27 6.04
CA ALA A 71 -0.23 -11.71 6.75
C ALA A 71 0.19 -12.56 7.94
N ASP A 72 -0.38 -12.29 9.11
CA ASP A 72 -0.05 -13.01 10.34
C ASP A 72 -1.29 -13.26 11.21
N ASN A 73 -1.15 -14.16 12.16
CA ASN A 73 -2.19 -14.43 13.14
C ASN A 73 -2.13 -13.40 14.27
N PRO A 74 -3.10 -12.51 14.43
CA PRO A 74 -3.09 -11.47 15.45
C PRO A 74 -3.27 -12.00 16.88
N ASP A 75 -3.80 -13.21 17.02
CA ASP A 75 -4.12 -13.83 18.32
C ASP A 75 -3.02 -14.80 18.79
N ALA A 76 -1.99 -15.02 17.99
CA ALA A 76 -0.85 -15.84 18.39
C ALA A 76 0.05 -15.08 19.37
N THR A 77 0.58 -15.81 20.37
CA THR A 77 1.51 -15.26 21.37
C THR A 77 2.87 -14.90 20.78
N THR A 78 3.22 -15.52 19.66
CA THR A 78 4.41 -15.22 18.87
C THR A 78 4.00 -14.82 17.46
N HIS A 79 4.82 -14.01 16.80
CA HIS A 79 4.55 -13.62 15.43
C HIS A 79 4.49 -14.85 14.53
N THR A 80 3.29 -15.19 14.08
CA THR A 80 3.02 -16.38 13.28
C THR A 80 2.46 -15.96 11.93
N LYS A 81 3.28 -16.12 10.89
CA LYS A 81 2.87 -15.85 9.52
C LYS A 81 1.76 -16.80 9.09
N VAL A 82 0.84 -16.26 8.31
CA VAL A 82 -0.20 -17.05 7.64
C VAL A 82 0.19 -17.16 6.17
N ASP A 83 0.19 -18.40 5.67
CA ASP A 83 0.48 -18.66 4.27
C ASP A 83 -0.65 -18.10 3.38
N MET A 84 -0.25 -17.29 2.44
CA MET A 84 -1.14 -16.65 1.48
C MET A 84 -0.67 -16.91 0.06
N THR A 85 -1.62 -17.16 -0.82
CA THR A 85 -1.38 -17.14 -2.27
C THR A 85 -1.33 -15.69 -2.72
N VAL A 86 -0.24 -15.32 -3.35
CA VAL A 86 0.01 -13.97 -3.87
C VAL A 86 -0.31 -13.94 -5.35
N ASP A 87 -1.16 -13.02 -5.76
CA ASP A 87 -1.37 -12.72 -7.18
C ASP A 87 -0.29 -11.73 -7.64
N THR A 88 0.65 -12.24 -8.42
CA THR A 88 1.78 -11.47 -8.96
C THR A 88 1.50 -10.89 -10.35
N THR A 89 0.31 -11.07 -10.88
CA THR A 89 -0.06 -10.54 -12.20
C THR A 89 -0.28 -9.04 -12.21
N SER A 90 -0.47 -8.47 -11.02
CA SER A 90 -0.65 -7.02 -10.83
C SER A 90 0.69 -6.35 -10.56
N THR A 91 1.12 -5.48 -11.43
CA THR A 91 2.30 -4.62 -11.21
C THR A 91 1.87 -3.16 -11.09
N PRO A 92 2.53 -2.35 -10.24
CA PRO A 92 3.60 -2.71 -9.32
C PRO A 92 3.08 -3.24 -7.97
N GLY A 93 3.81 -4.19 -7.41
CA GLY A 93 3.61 -4.71 -6.06
C GLY A 93 2.42 -5.66 -5.88
N VAL A 94 2.28 -6.22 -4.69
CA VAL A 94 1.25 -7.21 -4.36
C VAL A 94 -0.06 -6.50 -4.03
N LYS A 95 -1.06 -6.67 -4.88
CA LYS A 95 -2.38 -6.03 -4.78
C LYS A 95 -3.51 -7.00 -4.42
N LYS A 96 -3.25 -8.29 -4.52
CA LYS A 96 -4.22 -9.33 -4.18
C LYS A 96 -3.53 -10.49 -3.49
N ILE A 97 -4.06 -10.89 -2.36
CA ILE A 97 -3.62 -12.07 -1.61
C ILE A 97 -4.83 -12.85 -1.14
N SER A 98 -4.70 -14.15 -1.05
CA SER A 98 -5.78 -15.03 -0.63
C SER A 98 -5.26 -16.30 0.02
N ASN A 99 -6.12 -16.95 0.77
CA ASN A 99 -5.95 -18.32 1.24
C ASN A 99 -7.26 -19.09 1.13
N GLY A 100 -7.37 -20.24 1.80
CA GLY A 100 -8.53 -21.12 1.71
C GLY A 100 -9.86 -20.51 2.16
N TRP A 101 -9.87 -19.34 2.83
CA TRP A 101 -11.12 -18.77 3.34
C TRP A 101 -11.29 -17.27 3.16
N ILE A 102 -10.23 -16.54 2.84
CA ILE A 102 -10.27 -15.09 2.67
C ILE A 102 -9.48 -14.67 1.43
N ALA A 103 -10.00 -13.67 0.75
CA ALA A 103 -9.29 -12.96 -0.29
C ALA A 103 -9.37 -11.45 -0.01
N VAL A 104 -8.27 -10.75 -0.18
CA VAL A 104 -8.19 -9.29 -0.08
C VAL A 104 -7.56 -8.73 -1.33
N LYS A 105 -8.16 -7.68 -1.87
CA LYS A 105 -7.76 -7.05 -3.12
C LYS A 105 -7.76 -5.54 -2.96
N VAL A 106 -6.68 -4.90 -3.38
CA VAL A 106 -6.60 -3.43 -3.48
C VAL A 106 -7.42 -2.97 -4.69
N THR A 107 -8.28 -2.02 -4.47
CA THR A 107 -9.15 -1.42 -5.48
C THR A 107 -9.06 0.12 -5.44
N ASP A 108 -9.75 0.78 -6.35
CA ASP A 108 -9.84 2.24 -6.42
C ASP A 108 -8.47 2.94 -6.32
N LEU A 109 -7.49 2.46 -7.10
CA LEU A 109 -6.13 3.04 -7.14
C LEU A 109 -5.45 3.11 -5.75
N GLY A 110 -5.65 2.08 -4.94
CA GLY A 110 -5.04 1.99 -3.60
C GLY A 110 -5.84 2.65 -2.47
N ARG A 111 -7.03 3.17 -2.76
CA ARG A 111 -7.86 3.87 -1.76
C ARG A 111 -8.87 2.98 -1.07
N GLN A 112 -9.03 1.75 -1.55
CA GLN A 112 -9.99 0.80 -1.03
C GLN A 112 -9.39 -0.61 -1.01
N ILE A 113 -9.82 -1.40 -0.05
CA ILE A 113 -9.54 -2.82 0.03
C ILE A 113 -10.87 -3.55 -0.01
N HIS A 114 -11.05 -4.39 -1.00
CA HIS A 114 -12.16 -5.32 -1.10
C HIS A 114 -11.80 -6.63 -0.42
N ILE A 115 -12.64 -7.08 0.49
CA ILE A 115 -12.44 -8.28 1.31
C ILE A 115 -13.58 -9.25 1.06
N THR A 116 -13.25 -10.47 0.66
CA THR A 116 -14.21 -11.58 0.52
C THR A 116 -13.85 -12.67 1.52
N ALA A 117 -14.79 -13.06 2.36
CA ALA A 117 -14.63 -14.15 3.32
C ALA A 117 -15.61 -15.28 3.00
N LEU A 118 -15.10 -16.51 2.90
CA LEU A 118 -15.93 -17.70 2.75
C LEU A 118 -16.56 -18.09 4.11
N ARG A 119 -17.62 -18.87 4.05
CA ARG A 119 -18.30 -19.41 5.22
C ARG A 119 -17.36 -20.12 6.17
N ASN A 120 -17.46 -19.82 7.46
CA ASN A 120 -16.75 -20.54 8.50
C ASN A 120 -17.63 -21.66 9.05
N THR A 121 -17.32 -22.89 8.73
CA THR A 121 -18.09 -24.07 9.14
C THR A 121 -17.62 -24.65 10.46
N THR A 122 -16.68 -23.99 11.15
CA THR A 122 -16.16 -24.41 12.44
C THR A 122 -16.72 -23.55 13.57
N PRO A 123 -16.77 -24.04 14.81
CA PRO A 123 -17.18 -23.21 15.94
C PRO A 123 -16.14 -22.17 16.36
N SER A 124 -14.92 -22.28 15.84
CA SER A 124 -13.81 -21.43 16.24
C SER A 124 -13.79 -20.11 15.46
N LEU A 125 -13.54 -19.04 16.16
CA LEU A 125 -13.19 -17.75 15.55
C LEU A 125 -11.86 -17.91 14.77
N ARG A 126 -11.76 -17.23 13.64
CA ARG A 126 -10.50 -17.12 12.89
C ARG A 126 -10.20 -15.67 12.57
N ALA A 127 -8.92 -15.34 12.55
CA ALA A 127 -8.46 -13.98 12.32
C ALA A 127 -7.17 -13.96 11.53
N ILE A 128 -7.02 -12.92 10.71
CA ILE A 128 -5.76 -12.61 10.02
C ILE A 128 -5.55 -11.10 10.10
N ARG A 129 -4.33 -10.70 10.44
CA ARG A 129 -3.87 -9.33 10.30
C ARG A 129 -3.07 -9.22 9.00
N PHE A 130 -3.43 -8.25 8.19
CA PHE A 130 -2.76 -7.91 6.94
C PHE A 130 -1.93 -6.66 7.15
N THR A 131 -0.72 -6.66 6.65
CA THR A 131 0.18 -5.52 6.69
C THR A 131 0.48 -5.05 5.27
N GLY A 132 0.28 -3.77 5.04
CA GLY A 132 0.68 -3.06 3.83
C GLY A 132 1.86 -2.14 4.08
N VAL A 133 2.60 -1.83 3.03
CA VAL A 133 3.71 -0.88 3.04
C VAL A 133 3.53 0.16 1.95
N CYS A 134 3.70 1.43 2.34
CA CYS A 134 3.79 2.58 1.47
C CYS A 134 5.12 3.27 1.75
N GLU A 135 6.07 3.15 0.82
CA GLU A 135 7.45 3.61 1.04
C GLU A 135 8.07 2.98 2.30
N LYS A 136 8.40 3.77 3.31
CA LYS A 136 8.94 3.32 4.61
C LYS A 136 7.87 3.08 5.69
N HIS A 137 6.62 3.45 5.42
CA HIS A 137 5.53 3.38 6.38
C HIS A 137 4.75 2.08 6.26
N ARG A 138 4.49 1.45 7.39
CA ARG A 138 3.66 0.24 7.49
C ARG A 138 2.33 0.59 8.12
N PHE A 139 1.28 -0.05 7.64
CA PHE A 139 -0.04 -0.02 8.26
C PHE A 139 -0.63 -1.41 8.27
N SER A 140 -1.60 -1.65 9.12
CA SER A 140 -2.25 -2.96 9.17
C SER A 140 -3.74 -2.83 9.45
N PHE A 141 -4.47 -3.88 9.06
CA PHE A 141 -5.84 -4.09 9.45
C PHE A 141 -6.06 -5.57 9.77
N THR A 142 -7.04 -5.85 10.60
CA THR A 142 -7.37 -7.20 11.04
C THR A 142 -8.75 -7.60 10.55
N VAL A 143 -8.84 -8.77 9.95
CA VAL A 143 -10.12 -9.39 9.62
C VAL A 143 -10.38 -10.52 10.62
N ARG A 144 -11.53 -10.47 11.25
CA ARG A 144 -12.03 -11.51 12.15
C ARG A 144 -13.29 -12.12 11.59
N GLN A 145 -13.45 -13.40 11.74
CA GLN A 145 -14.69 -14.09 11.38
C GLN A 145 -15.14 -15.02 12.51
N ASN A 146 -16.37 -14.84 12.90
CA ASN A 146 -16.98 -15.67 13.93
C ASN A 146 -17.10 -17.12 13.45
N GLY A 147 -17.06 -18.06 14.41
CA GLY A 147 -17.45 -19.44 14.18
C GLY A 147 -18.96 -19.60 14.20
N ILE A 148 -19.44 -20.78 13.80
CA ILE A 148 -20.85 -21.16 13.96
C ILE A 148 -21.16 -21.23 15.45
N SER A 149 -22.23 -20.54 15.87
CA SER A 149 -22.86 -20.76 17.18
C SER A 149 -24.07 -21.68 16.99
N TYR A 150 -24.11 -22.75 17.72
CA TYR A 150 -25.24 -23.67 17.80
C TYR A 150 -26.23 -23.22 18.86
#